data_0efd0afabbd1e364df616a2975a79d24
#
_entry.id   0efd0afabbd1e364df616a2975a79d24
#
_cell.length_a   1.000
_cell.length_b   1.000
_cell.length_c   1.000
_cell.angle_alpha   90.00
_cell.angle_beta   90.00
_cell.angle_gamma   90.00
#
_symmetry.space_group_name_H-M   'P 1'
#
loop_
_entity.id
_entity.type
_entity.pdbx_description
1 polymer ?
#
loop_
_entity_poly.entity_id
_entity_poly.type
_entity_poly.pdbx_seq_one_letter_code
_entity_poly.pdbx_strand_id
1 'polypeptide(L)'
;MIFENVAFFDADYGFRTGSIEVKNGIITAVREYECIPEKKVIPGLIDLHFHGNSGADFSDGNYEGLKTIAQYHAQHGVTRFSPASMTLPEETIIAACRTAVQMRDEEPEGCAKICGITMEGPFFSEKKKGAQAGEHLRLPDAEMVKRINQAADGMLRIVCVAPELPGAVEFIREVSQYAIVSIAHTEADYAQAVAAYEAGASHTTHLFNAMPPFLHRDPGVVGAAAENEDVTVEMICDGVHLHPSTVRAAFALFGAHRICLISDSMSACGMPDGQYLLGGQEVFVKGNRAALSNGTIAGSATPLYDCMMKAMEFGIPEEEAVLAATLTPARVLGIDQICGSIEIGKYADLLVCDEDYQLQEVYIEGRRVK
;
A
#
# COMPACT_ATOMS: atom_id res chain seq x y z
N MET A 1 10.18 -8.50 -26.68
CA MET A 1 10.64 -9.44 -25.62
C MET A 1 9.57 -10.52 -25.48
N ILE A 2 9.96 -11.77 -25.28
CA ILE A 2 9.03 -12.87 -25.08
C ILE A 2 9.51 -13.67 -23.86
N PHE A 3 8.61 -13.97 -22.95
CA PHE A 3 8.82 -14.94 -21.87
C PHE A 3 8.18 -16.24 -22.31
N GLU A 4 8.96 -17.25 -22.59
CA GLU A 4 8.50 -18.57 -23.05
C GLU A 4 8.61 -19.60 -21.93
N ASN A 5 7.72 -20.61 -21.93
CA ASN A 5 7.69 -21.71 -20.97
C ASN A 5 7.69 -21.21 -19.51
N VAL A 6 6.82 -20.28 -19.23
CA VAL A 6 6.66 -19.69 -17.88
C VAL A 6 5.34 -20.12 -17.26
N ALA A 7 5.31 -20.20 -15.91
CA ALA A 7 4.06 -20.12 -15.16
C ALA A 7 3.74 -18.65 -14.96
N PHE A 8 2.63 -18.17 -15.47
CA PHE A 8 2.20 -16.78 -15.28
C PHE A 8 0.92 -16.69 -14.46
N PHE A 9 0.81 -15.64 -13.66
CA PHE A 9 -0.36 -15.40 -12.83
C PHE A 9 -1.49 -14.77 -13.64
N ASP A 10 -2.62 -15.47 -13.70
CA ASP A 10 -3.90 -14.98 -14.22
C ASP A 10 -4.82 -14.69 -13.02
N ALA A 11 -5.36 -13.46 -12.96
CA ALA A 11 -6.12 -13.01 -11.79
C ALA A 11 -7.47 -13.75 -11.59
N ASP A 12 -8.03 -14.34 -12.65
CA ASP A 12 -9.31 -15.07 -12.60
C ASP A 12 -9.13 -16.57 -12.40
N TYR A 13 -7.98 -17.11 -12.82
CA TYR A 13 -7.79 -18.56 -12.91
C TYR A 13 -6.56 -19.08 -12.15
N GLY A 14 -5.79 -18.23 -11.50
CA GLY A 14 -4.55 -18.62 -10.83
C GLY A 14 -3.39 -18.83 -11.81
N PHE A 15 -2.40 -19.63 -11.43
CA PHE A 15 -1.23 -19.87 -12.28
C PHE A 15 -1.55 -20.74 -13.51
N ARG A 16 -1.12 -20.27 -14.66
CA ARG A 16 -1.21 -20.94 -15.95
C ARG A 16 0.16 -21.05 -16.60
N THR A 17 0.33 -21.97 -17.55
CA THR A 17 1.60 -22.12 -18.27
C THR A 17 1.49 -21.64 -19.71
N GLY A 18 2.60 -21.08 -20.23
CA GLY A 18 2.59 -20.57 -21.60
C GLY A 18 3.66 -19.54 -21.88
N SER A 19 3.27 -18.48 -22.62
CA SER A 19 4.18 -17.38 -22.98
C SER A 19 3.51 -16.02 -22.90
N ILE A 20 4.32 -14.97 -22.60
CA ILE A 20 3.93 -13.56 -22.59
C ILE A 20 4.79 -12.81 -23.61
N GLU A 21 4.16 -12.12 -24.55
CA GLU A 21 4.84 -11.26 -25.53
C GLU A 21 4.70 -9.79 -25.16
N VAL A 22 5.83 -9.07 -25.13
CA VAL A 22 5.90 -7.64 -24.77
C VAL A 22 6.52 -6.86 -25.93
N LYS A 23 5.88 -5.76 -26.33
CA LYS A 23 6.33 -4.87 -27.38
C LYS A 23 6.11 -3.42 -26.96
N ASN A 24 7.16 -2.62 -27.03
CA ASN A 24 7.12 -1.20 -26.62
C ASN A 24 6.57 -0.99 -25.19
N GLY A 25 6.95 -1.86 -24.26
CA GLY A 25 6.49 -1.73 -22.87
C GLY A 25 5.10 -2.29 -22.55
N ILE A 26 4.36 -2.75 -23.57
CA ILE A 26 2.98 -3.23 -23.45
C ILE A 26 2.92 -4.74 -23.69
N ILE A 27 2.10 -5.43 -22.94
CA ILE A 27 1.77 -6.85 -23.16
C ILE A 27 0.92 -6.95 -24.43
N THR A 28 1.43 -7.63 -25.46
CA THR A 28 0.76 -7.75 -26.76
C THR A 28 0.14 -9.10 -27.03
N ALA A 29 0.60 -10.14 -26.34
CA ALA A 29 -0.03 -11.45 -26.37
C ALA A 29 0.24 -12.22 -25.07
N VAL A 30 -0.74 -12.99 -24.64
CA VAL A 30 -0.64 -14.02 -23.62
C VAL A 30 -1.15 -15.31 -24.27
N ARG A 31 -0.33 -16.35 -24.31
CA ARG A 31 -0.69 -17.63 -24.93
C ARG A 31 -0.54 -18.74 -23.91
N GLU A 32 -1.64 -19.43 -23.67
CA GLU A 32 -1.69 -20.60 -22.81
C GLU A 32 -1.35 -21.87 -23.61
N TYR A 33 -0.44 -22.68 -23.09
CA TYR A 33 -0.14 -24.03 -23.57
C TYR A 33 0.54 -24.83 -22.45
N GLU A 34 0.40 -26.14 -22.51
CA GLU A 34 1.06 -27.03 -21.56
C GLU A 34 2.58 -27.05 -21.78
N CYS A 35 3.32 -26.74 -20.71
CA CYS A 35 4.77 -26.85 -20.66
C CYS A 35 5.23 -27.10 -19.21
N ILE A 36 6.48 -27.50 -19.04
CA ILE A 36 7.15 -27.49 -17.74
C ILE A 36 7.73 -26.08 -17.59
N PRO A 37 7.21 -25.26 -16.67
CA PRO A 37 7.68 -23.89 -16.53
C PRO A 37 9.08 -23.85 -15.91
N GLU A 38 9.95 -23.01 -16.43
CA GLU A 38 11.28 -22.76 -15.87
C GLU A 38 11.26 -21.63 -14.82
N LYS A 39 10.27 -20.76 -14.90
CA LYS A 39 10.14 -19.56 -14.06
C LYS A 39 8.66 -19.25 -13.81
N LYS A 40 8.41 -18.54 -12.71
CA LYS A 40 7.12 -17.88 -12.45
C LYS A 40 7.18 -16.42 -12.88
N VAL A 41 6.11 -15.93 -13.51
CA VAL A 41 5.93 -14.51 -13.84
C VAL A 41 4.66 -14.02 -13.17
N ILE A 42 4.80 -13.00 -12.32
CA ILE A 42 3.68 -12.34 -11.65
C ILE A 42 3.64 -10.86 -12.04
N PRO A 43 2.50 -10.15 -11.90
CA PRO A 43 2.47 -8.71 -12.07
C PRO A 43 3.40 -8.03 -11.07
N GLY A 44 3.91 -6.85 -11.43
CA GLY A 44 4.65 -6.01 -10.51
C GLY A 44 3.80 -5.61 -9.31
N LEU A 45 4.39 -5.60 -8.11
CA LEU A 45 3.71 -5.25 -6.88
C LEU A 45 3.36 -3.76 -6.86
N ILE A 46 2.28 -3.43 -6.15
CA ILE A 46 1.80 -2.06 -5.96
C ILE A 46 1.70 -1.79 -4.46
N ASP A 47 2.56 -0.90 -3.95
CA ASP A 47 2.54 -0.47 -2.55
C ASP A 47 1.78 0.85 -2.42
N LEU A 48 0.56 0.78 -1.88
CA LEU A 48 -0.30 1.96 -1.77
C LEU A 48 -0.19 2.68 -0.43
N HIS A 49 0.61 2.14 0.52
CA HIS A 49 0.82 2.74 1.83
C HIS A 49 2.19 2.38 2.40
N PHE A 50 3.09 3.34 2.43
CA PHE A 50 4.40 3.29 3.09
C PHE A 50 4.93 4.71 3.27
N HIS A 51 5.87 4.94 4.19
CA HIS A 51 6.47 6.25 4.49
C HIS A 51 7.86 6.42 3.88
N GLY A 52 8.65 5.34 3.82
CA GLY A 52 10.00 5.41 3.32
C GLY A 52 10.74 4.08 3.29
N ASN A 53 11.99 4.13 2.86
CA ASN A 53 12.99 3.07 2.89
C ASN A 53 14.38 3.65 2.63
N SER A 54 15.43 2.84 2.78
CA SER A 54 16.82 3.18 2.43
C SER A 54 17.32 4.49 3.05
N GLY A 55 16.85 4.81 4.25
CA GLY A 55 17.23 6.00 4.98
C GLY A 55 16.49 7.28 4.57
N ALA A 56 15.52 7.20 3.66
CA ALA A 56 14.73 8.33 3.18
C ALA A 56 13.26 8.21 3.60
N ASP A 57 12.58 9.34 3.81
CA ASP A 57 11.16 9.45 4.12
C ASP A 57 10.47 10.36 3.10
N PHE A 58 9.29 9.98 2.64
CA PHE A 58 8.50 10.77 1.70
C PHE A 58 8.16 12.15 2.24
N SER A 59 7.85 12.23 3.54
CA SER A 59 7.47 13.48 4.22
C SER A 59 8.60 14.49 4.34
N ASP A 60 9.85 14.08 4.06
CA ASP A 60 10.99 15.02 4.02
C ASP A 60 10.90 16.02 2.85
N GLY A 61 10.04 15.76 1.86
CA GLY A 61 9.89 16.61 0.67
C GLY A 61 11.18 16.73 -0.14
N ASN A 62 12.05 15.71 -0.10
CA ASN A 62 13.34 15.68 -0.76
C ASN A 62 13.28 14.81 -2.02
N TYR A 63 13.54 15.40 -3.18
CA TYR A 63 13.49 14.68 -4.46
C TYR A 63 14.48 13.51 -4.56
N GLU A 64 15.72 13.70 -4.14
CA GLU A 64 16.73 12.62 -4.20
C GLU A 64 16.40 11.50 -3.20
N GLY A 65 15.80 11.84 -2.06
CA GLY A 65 15.25 10.88 -1.12
C GLY A 65 14.12 10.06 -1.74
N LEU A 66 13.16 10.70 -2.37
CA LEU A 66 12.04 10.02 -3.06
C LEU A 66 12.53 9.14 -4.22
N LYS A 67 13.55 9.60 -4.96
CA LYS A 67 14.19 8.81 -6.00
C LYS A 67 14.90 7.57 -5.43
N THR A 68 15.58 7.70 -4.30
CA THR A 68 16.20 6.56 -3.60
C THR A 68 15.13 5.56 -3.17
N ILE A 69 14.01 6.02 -2.62
CA ILE A 69 12.85 5.20 -2.28
C ILE A 69 12.37 4.42 -3.51
N ALA A 70 12.16 5.10 -4.63
CA ALA A 70 11.64 4.49 -5.85
C ALA A 70 12.61 3.49 -6.49
N GLN A 71 13.91 3.71 -6.39
CA GLN A 71 14.94 2.76 -6.83
C GLN A 71 14.93 1.50 -5.97
N TYR A 72 14.83 1.66 -4.64
CA TYR A 72 14.71 0.52 -3.74
C TYR A 72 13.46 -0.31 -4.03
N HIS A 73 12.31 0.33 -4.22
CA HIS A 73 11.08 -0.33 -4.61
C HIS A 73 11.26 -1.14 -5.90
N ALA A 74 11.81 -0.54 -6.95
CA ALA A 74 12.09 -1.21 -8.22
C ALA A 74 12.98 -2.46 -8.05
N GLN A 75 14.01 -2.40 -7.19
CA GLN A 75 14.89 -3.53 -6.90
C GLN A 75 14.22 -4.64 -6.06
N HIS A 76 13.12 -4.31 -5.36
CA HIS A 76 12.40 -5.23 -4.47
C HIS A 76 11.00 -5.59 -5.00
N GLY A 77 10.76 -5.45 -6.31
CA GLY A 77 9.56 -5.94 -6.97
C GLY A 77 8.35 -5.02 -6.92
N VAL A 78 8.44 -3.86 -6.29
CA VAL A 78 7.38 -2.84 -6.36
C VAL A 78 7.58 -2.02 -7.63
N THR A 79 6.64 -2.10 -8.55
CA THR A 79 6.72 -1.39 -9.84
C THR A 79 5.95 -0.08 -9.84
N ARG A 80 4.92 0.01 -8.98
CA ARG A 80 4.12 1.22 -8.77
C ARG A 80 3.89 1.45 -7.29
N PHE A 81 3.82 2.73 -6.88
CA PHE A 81 3.65 3.06 -5.47
C PHE A 81 2.87 4.36 -5.23
N SER A 82 2.23 4.45 -4.07
CA SER A 82 1.57 5.63 -3.52
C SER A 82 2.12 5.89 -2.12
N PRO A 83 3.08 6.82 -1.94
CA PRO A 83 3.67 7.06 -0.64
C PRO A 83 2.68 7.74 0.30
N ALA A 84 2.78 7.46 1.60
CA ALA A 84 1.96 8.03 2.64
C ALA A 84 2.69 9.19 3.36
N SER A 85 1.99 10.33 3.50
CA SER A 85 2.48 11.40 4.40
C SER A 85 2.23 11.04 5.85
N MET A 86 3.03 11.60 6.76
CA MET A 86 2.76 11.54 8.20
C MET A 86 1.87 12.71 8.63
N THR A 87 1.40 12.67 9.90
CA THR A 87 0.74 13.80 10.58
C THR A 87 1.76 14.92 10.82
N LEU A 88 1.75 15.91 9.94
CA LEU A 88 2.73 17.01 9.88
C LEU A 88 2.03 18.36 9.58
N PRO A 89 2.73 19.49 9.70
CA PRO A 89 2.23 20.79 9.23
C PRO A 89 1.83 20.74 7.75
N GLU A 90 0.77 21.46 7.37
CA GLU A 90 0.24 21.50 6.01
C GLU A 90 1.32 21.83 4.96
N GLU A 91 2.21 22.79 5.27
CA GLU A 91 3.28 23.21 4.37
C GLU A 91 4.28 22.08 4.08
N THR A 92 4.53 21.21 5.07
CA THR A 92 5.42 20.05 4.91
C THR A 92 4.78 19.01 4.00
N ILE A 93 3.49 18.71 4.19
CA ILE A 93 2.74 17.78 3.34
C ILE A 93 2.68 18.32 1.90
N ILE A 94 2.43 19.63 1.71
CA ILE A 94 2.45 20.29 0.40
C ILE A 94 3.82 20.16 -0.27
N ALA A 95 4.92 20.34 0.48
CA ALA A 95 6.27 20.19 -0.07
C ALA A 95 6.53 18.77 -0.57
N ALA A 96 6.15 17.74 0.21
CA ALA A 96 6.25 16.34 -0.18
C ALA A 96 5.40 16.04 -1.43
N CYS A 97 4.18 16.55 -1.50
CA CYS A 97 3.31 16.40 -2.68
C CYS A 97 3.93 17.00 -3.95
N ARG A 98 4.54 18.19 -3.87
CA ARG A 98 5.23 18.80 -5.01
C ARG A 98 6.41 17.97 -5.49
N THR A 99 7.16 17.36 -4.58
CA THR A 99 8.25 16.45 -4.91
C THR A 99 7.72 15.21 -5.64
N ALA A 100 6.57 14.68 -5.22
CA ALA A 100 5.89 13.59 -5.91
C ALA A 100 5.45 13.95 -7.34
N VAL A 101 4.91 15.17 -7.53
CA VAL A 101 4.55 15.70 -8.86
C VAL A 101 5.79 15.80 -9.74
N GLN A 102 6.89 16.36 -9.23
CA GLN A 102 8.15 16.44 -9.96
C GLN A 102 8.63 15.05 -10.40
N MET A 103 8.59 14.07 -9.50
CA MET A 103 9.01 12.70 -9.81
C MET A 103 8.13 12.04 -10.88
N ARG A 104 6.80 12.25 -10.83
CA ARG A 104 5.88 11.78 -11.87
C ARG A 104 6.26 12.36 -13.24
N ASP A 105 6.52 13.66 -13.29
CA ASP A 105 6.77 14.38 -14.56
C ASP A 105 8.16 14.07 -15.16
N GLU A 106 9.17 13.82 -14.30
CA GLU A 106 10.53 13.51 -14.74
C GLU A 106 10.74 12.03 -15.09
N GLU A 107 9.93 11.12 -14.56
CA GLU A 107 10.01 9.67 -14.80
C GLU A 107 11.44 9.10 -14.76
N PRO A 108 12.17 9.23 -13.65
CA PRO A 108 13.59 8.83 -13.59
C PRO A 108 13.77 7.35 -13.92
N GLU A 109 14.81 7.04 -14.69
CA GLU A 109 15.12 5.66 -15.09
C GLU A 109 15.50 4.77 -13.89
N GLY A 110 15.15 3.48 -13.95
CA GLY A 110 15.46 2.51 -12.90
C GLY A 110 14.64 2.65 -11.63
N CYS A 111 13.58 3.47 -11.65
CA CYS A 111 12.70 3.75 -10.53
C CYS A 111 11.32 3.12 -10.72
N ALA A 112 10.70 2.69 -9.63
CA ALA A 112 9.26 2.41 -9.60
C ALA A 112 8.47 3.68 -9.92
N LYS A 113 7.26 3.52 -10.47
CA LYS A 113 6.42 4.63 -10.91
C LYS A 113 5.50 5.09 -9.78
N ILE A 114 5.50 6.39 -9.51
CA ILE A 114 4.54 6.96 -8.57
C ILE A 114 3.16 7.04 -9.22
N CYS A 115 2.12 6.55 -8.55
CA CYS A 115 0.77 6.46 -9.12
C CYS A 115 -0.31 7.12 -8.25
N GLY A 116 0.07 7.65 -7.10
CA GLY A 116 -0.81 8.33 -6.17
C GLY A 116 -0.05 8.87 -4.97
N ILE A 117 -0.79 9.47 -4.04
CA ILE A 117 -0.33 9.87 -2.72
C ILE A 117 -1.41 9.48 -1.72
N THR A 118 -1.00 8.91 -0.59
CA THR A 118 -1.85 8.61 0.55
C THR A 118 -1.61 9.69 1.61
N MET A 119 -2.66 10.37 2.05
CA MET A 119 -2.61 11.34 3.13
C MET A 119 -2.98 10.63 4.44
N GLU A 120 -1.97 10.20 5.21
CA GLU A 120 -2.15 9.57 6.50
C GLU A 120 -2.02 10.58 7.64
N GLY A 121 -3.16 11.13 8.02
CA GLY A 121 -3.30 12.23 8.98
C GLY A 121 -3.47 13.60 8.30
N PRO A 122 -3.73 14.63 9.10
CA PRO A 122 -3.69 14.73 10.56
C PRO A 122 -5.02 14.50 11.30
N PHE A 123 -6.02 13.93 10.68
CA PHE A 123 -7.39 13.84 11.18
C PHE A 123 -7.64 12.56 11.99
N PHE A 124 -6.88 12.38 13.08
CA PHE A 124 -6.82 11.15 13.87
C PHE A 124 -7.20 11.33 15.33
N SER A 125 -7.60 10.23 15.99
CA SER A 125 -7.81 10.16 17.43
C SER A 125 -6.49 10.30 18.19
N GLU A 126 -6.43 11.20 19.16
CA GLU A 126 -5.25 11.36 20.05
C GLU A 126 -4.89 10.04 20.74
N LYS A 127 -5.87 9.23 21.14
CA LYS A 127 -5.61 7.96 21.83
C LYS A 127 -5.14 6.83 20.88
N LYS A 128 -5.43 6.96 19.59
CA LYS A 128 -5.09 5.97 18.57
C LYS A 128 -4.04 6.46 17.58
N LYS A 129 -3.40 7.57 17.87
CA LYS A 129 -2.40 8.18 16.99
C LYS A 129 -1.18 7.30 16.70
N GLY A 130 -0.89 6.29 17.52
CA GLY A 130 0.29 5.45 17.33
C GLY A 130 1.57 6.27 17.33
N ALA A 131 2.35 6.16 16.26
CA ALA A 131 3.59 6.93 16.02
C ALA A 131 3.35 8.30 15.37
N GLN A 132 2.11 8.74 15.18
CA GLN A 132 1.80 10.06 14.61
C GLN A 132 2.11 11.19 15.62
N ALA A 133 2.52 12.36 15.14
CA ALA A 133 2.86 13.52 15.97
C ALA A 133 1.61 14.19 16.54
N GLY A 134 1.37 14.05 17.85
CA GLY A 134 0.14 14.51 18.50
C GLY A 134 -0.08 16.03 18.41
N GLU A 135 1.00 16.82 18.38
CA GLU A 135 0.95 18.29 18.27
C GLU A 135 0.42 18.79 16.91
N HIS A 136 0.39 17.94 15.91
CA HIS A 136 -0.10 18.27 14.57
C HIS A 136 -1.49 17.70 14.28
N LEU A 137 -2.10 16.95 15.22
CA LEU A 137 -3.47 16.46 15.05
C LEU A 137 -4.46 17.61 14.89
N ARG A 138 -5.45 17.41 14.02
CA ARG A 138 -6.49 18.41 13.72
C ARG A 138 -7.86 17.75 13.59
N LEU A 139 -8.89 18.54 13.70
CA LEU A 139 -10.23 18.16 13.27
C LEU A 139 -10.29 18.06 11.74
N PRO A 140 -11.17 17.22 11.17
CA PRO A 140 -11.38 17.09 9.74
C PRO A 140 -11.61 18.43 9.04
N ASP A 141 -10.78 18.72 8.00
CA ASP A 141 -10.79 19.98 7.24
C ASP A 141 -10.68 19.65 5.73
N ALA A 142 -11.82 19.66 5.04
CA ALA A 142 -11.90 19.37 3.61
C ALA A 142 -11.20 20.44 2.76
N GLU A 143 -11.15 21.71 3.22
CA GLU A 143 -10.45 22.76 2.51
C GLU A 143 -8.92 22.57 2.57
N MET A 144 -8.38 22.07 3.68
CA MET A 144 -6.96 21.65 3.75
C MET A 144 -6.68 20.53 2.73
N VAL A 145 -7.54 19.51 2.66
CA VAL A 145 -7.38 18.43 1.67
C VAL A 145 -7.40 18.96 0.24
N LYS A 146 -8.29 19.89 -0.10
CA LYS A 146 -8.33 20.53 -1.44
C LYS A 146 -7.03 21.24 -1.77
N ARG A 147 -6.48 22.03 -0.83
CA ARG A 147 -5.19 22.72 -1.04
C ARG A 147 -4.05 21.76 -1.27
N ILE A 148 -4.00 20.68 -0.47
CA ILE A 148 -3.00 19.61 -0.62
C ILE A 148 -3.18 18.90 -1.97
N ASN A 149 -4.41 18.55 -2.35
CA ASN A 149 -4.69 17.90 -3.63
C ASN A 149 -4.34 18.80 -4.82
N GLN A 150 -4.54 20.10 -4.72
CA GLN A 150 -4.09 21.05 -5.73
C GLN A 150 -2.56 21.08 -5.84
N ALA A 151 -1.83 21.05 -4.71
CA ALA A 151 -0.37 20.99 -4.70
C ALA A 151 0.17 19.65 -5.23
N ALA A 152 -0.60 18.59 -5.05
CA ALA A 152 -0.36 17.24 -5.59
C ALA A 152 -0.78 17.07 -7.07
N ASP A 153 -1.26 18.11 -7.72
CA ASP A 153 -1.79 18.06 -9.11
C ASP A 153 -2.81 16.93 -9.32
N GLY A 154 -3.71 16.73 -8.34
CA GLY A 154 -4.74 15.70 -8.37
C GLY A 154 -4.24 14.26 -8.09
N MET A 155 -3.01 14.09 -7.62
CA MET A 155 -2.46 12.77 -7.29
C MET A 155 -2.88 12.24 -5.93
N LEU A 156 -3.59 13.01 -5.10
CA LEU A 156 -4.08 12.55 -3.80
C LEU A 156 -5.16 11.47 -4.03
N ARG A 157 -4.85 10.22 -3.71
CA ARG A 157 -5.74 9.07 -3.96
C ARG A 157 -6.48 8.63 -2.71
N ILE A 158 -5.80 8.58 -1.58
CA ILE A 158 -6.36 8.11 -0.31
C ILE A 158 -6.20 9.20 0.74
N VAL A 159 -7.25 9.45 1.51
CA VAL A 159 -7.28 10.39 2.64
C VAL A 159 -7.78 9.67 3.88
N CYS A 160 -6.96 9.60 4.92
CA CYS A 160 -7.28 8.92 6.15
C CYS A 160 -7.98 9.83 7.17
N VAL A 161 -8.98 9.28 7.87
CA VAL A 161 -9.73 10.01 8.90
C VAL A 161 -10.23 9.08 9.99
N ALA A 162 -10.26 9.56 11.23
CA ALA A 162 -10.96 8.94 12.36
C ALA A 162 -12.42 9.42 12.36
N PRO A 163 -13.41 8.54 12.09
CA PRO A 163 -14.80 8.97 11.85
C PRO A 163 -15.55 9.43 13.08
N GLU A 164 -15.06 9.15 14.29
CA GLU A 164 -15.63 9.65 15.54
C GLU A 164 -15.34 11.14 15.81
N LEU A 165 -14.44 11.76 15.04
CA LEU A 165 -14.08 13.16 15.21
C LEU A 165 -15.26 14.09 14.83
N PRO A 166 -15.44 15.22 15.54
CA PRO A 166 -16.44 16.21 15.16
C PRO A 166 -16.32 16.66 13.71
N GLY A 167 -17.41 16.57 12.93
CA GLY A 167 -17.45 16.96 11.52
C GLY A 167 -16.92 15.90 10.54
N ALA A 168 -16.50 14.72 11.01
CA ALA A 168 -15.91 13.70 10.16
C ALA A 168 -16.88 13.15 9.10
N VAL A 169 -18.17 12.98 9.43
CA VAL A 169 -19.17 12.46 8.48
C VAL A 169 -19.39 13.41 7.31
N GLU A 170 -19.48 14.72 7.56
CA GLU A 170 -19.59 15.76 6.53
C GLU A 170 -18.33 15.83 5.69
N PHE A 171 -17.16 15.77 6.33
CA PHE A 171 -15.85 15.69 5.68
C PHE A 171 -15.76 14.48 4.73
N ILE A 172 -16.18 13.28 5.19
CA ILE A 172 -16.18 12.07 4.38
C ILE A 172 -17.05 12.27 3.14
N ARG A 173 -18.28 12.79 3.27
CA ARG A 173 -19.18 13.05 2.13
C ARG A 173 -18.57 13.98 1.10
N GLU A 174 -17.83 14.98 1.54
CA GLU A 174 -17.21 15.94 0.66
C GLU A 174 -15.97 15.37 -0.03
N VAL A 175 -15.04 14.78 0.73
CA VAL A 175 -13.77 14.29 0.21
C VAL A 175 -13.95 13.05 -0.67
N SER A 176 -14.93 12.19 -0.39
CA SER A 176 -15.22 10.99 -1.21
C SER A 176 -15.67 11.30 -2.64
N GLN A 177 -15.98 12.58 -2.96
CA GLN A 177 -16.29 12.99 -4.34
C GLN A 177 -15.05 13.02 -5.26
N TYR A 178 -13.84 13.06 -4.70
CA TYR A 178 -12.60 13.20 -5.48
C TYR A 178 -11.41 12.39 -4.98
N ALA A 179 -11.50 11.76 -3.82
CA ALA A 179 -10.49 10.86 -3.26
C ALA A 179 -11.16 9.72 -2.49
N ILE A 180 -10.45 8.61 -2.33
CA ILE A 180 -10.88 7.51 -1.47
C ILE A 180 -10.71 7.97 -0.02
N VAL A 181 -11.75 7.84 0.78
CA VAL A 181 -11.65 8.10 2.21
C VAL A 181 -11.45 6.77 2.95
N SER A 182 -10.39 6.72 3.75
CA SER A 182 -10.00 5.55 4.55
C SER A 182 -10.21 5.80 6.03
N ILE A 183 -10.82 4.85 6.73
CA ILE A 183 -10.89 4.87 8.19
C ILE A 183 -9.54 4.46 8.77
N ALA A 184 -8.96 5.30 9.63
CA ALA A 184 -7.64 5.09 10.20
C ALA A 184 -7.49 5.72 11.58
N HIS A 185 -6.60 5.20 12.42
CA HIS A 185 -6.22 5.77 13.72
C HIS A 185 -7.40 6.27 14.56
N THR A 186 -8.32 5.38 14.84
CA THR A 186 -9.69 5.68 15.32
C THR A 186 -10.04 4.94 16.60
N GLU A 187 -10.90 5.55 17.43
CA GLU A 187 -11.63 4.89 18.51
C GLU A 187 -13.07 4.53 18.11
N ALA A 188 -13.44 4.68 16.83
CA ALA A 188 -14.79 4.47 16.36
C ALA A 188 -15.34 3.10 16.76
N ASP A 189 -16.56 3.12 17.28
CA ASP A 189 -17.36 1.92 17.46
C ASP A 189 -17.94 1.43 16.11
N TYR A 190 -18.68 0.33 16.15
CA TYR A 190 -19.32 -0.25 14.97
C TYR A 190 -20.29 0.72 14.29
N ALA A 191 -21.13 1.44 15.06
CA ALA A 191 -22.13 2.34 14.50
C ALA A 191 -21.49 3.57 13.83
N GLN A 192 -20.43 4.10 14.43
CA GLN A 192 -19.65 5.20 13.85
C GLN A 192 -18.93 4.78 12.57
N ALA A 193 -18.39 3.57 12.52
CA ALA A 193 -17.75 3.04 11.32
C ALA A 193 -18.78 2.80 10.19
N VAL A 194 -19.95 2.23 10.49
CA VAL A 194 -21.04 2.08 9.52
C VAL A 194 -21.47 3.43 8.97
N ALA A 195 -21.68 4.44 9.83
CA ALA A 195 -22.04 5.78 9.38
C ALA A 195 -20.99 6.43 8.47
N ALA A 196 -19.70 6.14 8.69
CA ALA A 196 -18.61 6.61 7.83
C ALA A 196 -18.63 5.93 6.45
N TYR A 197 -18.88 4.62 6.40
CA TYR A 197 -19.01 3.91 5.11
C TYR A 197 -20.25 4.36 4.35
N GLU A 198 -21.39 4.54 5.03
CA GLU A 198 -22.60 5.13 4.44
C GLU A 198 -22.39 6.57 3.94
N ALA A 199 -21.48 7.30 4.55
CA ALA A 199 -21.11 8.65 4.12
C ALA A 199 -20.17 8.68 2.91
N GLY A 200 -19.58 7.55 2.52
CA GLY A 200 -18.71 7.42 1.34
C GLY A 200 -17.27 6.98 1.61
N ALA A 201 -16.91 6.67 2.86
CA ALA A 201 -15.64 5.98 3.10
C ALA A 201 -15.71 4.58 2.47
N SER A 202 -14.63 4.13 1.81
CA SER A 202 -14.60 2.85 1.10
C SER A 202 -13.32 2.05 1.35
N HIS A 203 -12.50 2.50 2.30
CA HIS A 203 -11.22 1.88 2.62
C HIS A 203 -10.97 1.86 4.11
N THR A 204 -10.10 0.96 4.57
CA THR A 204 -9.67 0.88 5.97
C THR A 204 -8.16 0.66 6.01
N THR A 205 -7.46 1.60 6.60
CA THR A 205 -6.01 1.62 6.69
C THR A 205 -5.53 0.58 7.72
N HIS A 206 -4.45 -0.14 7.40
CA HIS A 206 -3.72 -1.12 8.22
C HIS A 206 -4.61 -1.84 9.26
N LEU A 207 -5.59 -2.60 8.77
CA LEU A 207 -6.62 -3.29 9.53
C LEU A 207 -6.09 -3.92 10.83
N PHE A 208 -6.82 -3.77 11.93
CA PHE A 208 -6.49 -4.10 13.32
C PHE A 208 -5.52 -3.14 14.03
N ASN A 209 -4.70 -2.40 13.30
CA ASN A 209 -3.71 -1.50 13.90
C ASN A 209 -4.33 -0.13 14.15
N ALA A 210 -4.00 0.47 15.29
CA ALA A 210 -4.50 1.78 15.72
C ALA A 210 -6.04 1.93 15.69
N MET A 211 -6.79 0.85 15.99
CA MET A 211 -8.26 0.83 16.07
C MET A 211 -8.73 -0.04 17.26
N PRO A 212 -10.03 -0.01 17.63
CA PRO A 212 -10.57 -0.93 18.63
C PRO A 212 -10.44 -2.40 18.21
N PRO A 213 -10.28 -3.34 19.17
CA PRO A 213 -10.18 -4.75 18.85
C PRO A 213 -11.51 -5.30 18.31
N PHE A 214 -11.43 -6.31 17.42
CA PHE A 214 -12.59 -7.06 16.93
C PHE A 214 -13.09 -8.03 18.01
N LEU A 215 -14.15 -7.66 18.70
CA LEU A 215 -14.76 -8.45 19.76
C LEU A 215 -16.15 -8.98 19.35
N HIS A 216 -16.56 -10.10 19.95
CA HIS A 216 -17.80 -10.81 19.59
C HIS A 216 -19.10 -10.05 19.92
N ARG A 217 -19.06 -8.99 20.73
CA ARG A 217 -20.20 -8.11 21.04
C ARG A 217 -19.92 -6.64 20.69
N ASP A 218 -18.70 -6.34 20.31
CA ASP A 218 -18.23 -5.01 20.01
C ASP A 218 -17.26 -5.12 18.80
N PRO A 219 -17.82 -5.33 17.60
CA PRO A 219 -17.02 -5.69 16.43
C PRO A 219 -16.23 -4.50 15.82
N GLY A 220 -16.55 -3.27 16.23
CA GLY A 220 -15.84 -2.06 15.83
C GLY A 220 -15.72 -1.88 14.31
N VAL A 221 -14.65 -1.22 13.90
CA VAL A 221 -14.35 -0.94 12.49
C VAL A 221 -14.20 -2.23 11.69
N VAL A 222 -13.54 -3.25 12.24
CA VAL A 222 -13.31 -4.52 11.53
C VAL A 222 -14.62 -5.21 11.16
N GLY A 223 -15.59 -5.25 12.08
CA GLY A 223 -16.90 -5.83 11.82
C GLY A 223 -17.69 -5.03 10.79
N ALA A 224 -17.69 -3.70 10.90
CA ALA A 224 -18.37 -2.83 9.96
C ALA A 224 -17.78 -2.94 8.53
N ALA A 225 -16.45 -3.01 8.40
CA ALA A 225 -15.77 -3.23 7.12
C ALA A 225 -16.09 -4.61 6.52
N ALA A 226 -16.19 -5.66 7.38
CA ALA A 226 -16.46 -7.01 6.92
C ALA A 226 -17.86 -7.14 6.29
N GLU A 227 -18.86 -6.50 6.87
CA GLU A 227 -20.25 -6.55 6.40
C GLU A 227 -20.50 -5.72 5.13
N ASN A 228 -19.66 -4.74 4.84
CA ASN A 228 -19.78 -3.91 3.63
C ASN A 228 -18.84 -4.44 2.54
N GLU A 229 -19.41 -5.10 1.52
CA GLU A 229 -18.68 -5.73 0.42
C GLU A 229 -17.91 -4.73 -0.46
N ASP A 230 -18.27 -3.46 -0.45
CA ASP A 230 -17.60 -2.40 -1.22
C ASP A 230 -16.36 -1.83 -0.50
N VAL A 231 -16.14 -2.20 0.76
CA VAL A 231 -15.00 -1.72 1.55
C VAL A 231 -13.79 -2.62 1.35
N THR A 232 -12.67 -2.01 0.98
CA THR A 232 -11.35 -2.65 0.92
C THR A 232 -10.53 -2.36 2.17
N VAL A 233 -9.56 -3.21 2.49
CA VAL A 233 -8.75 -3.09 3.70
C VAL A 233 -7.27 -3.29 3.41
N GLU A 234 -6.41 -2.58 4.14
CA GLU A 234 -4.97 -2.76 4.09
C GLU A 234 -4.52 -3.76 5.16
N MET A 235 -3.48 -4.54 4.87
CA MET A 235 -2.87 -5.46 5.82
C MET A 235 -1.34 -5.44 5.76
N ILE A 236 -0.70 -5.32 6.92
CA ILE A 236 0.76 -5.43 7.10
C ILE A 236 1.11 -6.86 7.48
N CYS A 237 1.63 -7.64 6.55
CA CYS A 237 1.98 -9.05 6.76
C CYS A 237 3.49 -9.24 6.99
N ASP A 238 4.07 -8.49 7.93
CA ASP A 238 5.50 -8.50 8.24
C ASP A 238 5.89 -9.50 9.34
N GLY A 239 4.89 -10.14 9.99
CA GLY A 239 5.09 -11.03 11.13
C GLY A 239 5.31 -10.32 12.48
N VAL A 240 5.20 -8.99 12.51
CA VAL A 240 5.29 -8.14 13.71
C VAL A 240 3.92 -7.56 14.05
N HIS A 241 3.23 -6.98 13.06
CA HIS A 241 1.94 -6.32 13.25
C HIS A 241 0.80 -7.30 13.49
N LEU A 242 0.78 -8.41 12.79
CA LEU A 242 -0.32 -9.38 12.85
C LEU A 242 0.18 -10.81 13.14
N HIS A 243 -0.56 -11.50 13.99
CA HIS A 243 -0.33 -12.93 14.20
C HIS A 243 -0.78 -13.73 12.97
N PRO A 244 -0.09 -14.83 12.57
CA PRO A 244 -0.46 -15.63 11.40
C PRO A 244 -1.92 -16.08 11.34
N SER A 245 -2.52 -16.42 12.51
CA SER A 245 -3.94 -16.81 12.56
C SER A 245 -4.89 -15.62 12.29
N THR A 246 -4.49 -14.40 12.66
CA THR A 246 -5.25 -13.17 12.37
C THR A 246 -5.22 -12.88 10.87
N VAL A 247 -4.06 -13.06 10.22
CA VAL A 247 -3.93 -12.92 8.76
C VAL A 247 -4.86 -13.89 8.04
N ARG A 248 -4.83 -15.19 8.40
CA ARG A 248 -5.75 -16.18 7.81
C ARG A 248 -7.22 -15.88 8.06
N ALA A 249 -7.57 -15.43 9.26
CA ALA A 249 -8.95 -15.05 9.59
C ALA A 249 -9.41 -13.84 8.76
N ALA A 250 -8.55 -12.84 8.54
CA ALA A 250 -8.86 -11.70 7.70
C ALA A 250 -9.05 -12.09 6.24
N PHE A 251 -8.17 -12.92 5.66
CA PHE A 251 -8.37 -13.43 4.29
C PHE A 251 -9.67 -14.23 4.15
N ALA A 252 -10.04 -15.04 5.14
CA ALA A 252 -11.32 -15.76 5.15
C ALA A 252 -12.53 -14.81 5.28
N LEU A 253 -12.37 -13.66 5.94
CA LEU A 253 -13.45 -12.69 6.19
C LEU A 253 -13.66 -11.75 5.00
N PHE A 254 -12.60 -11.28 4.38
CA PHE A 254 -12.64 -10.26 3.32
C PHE A 254 -12.42 -10.82 1.91
N GLY A 255 -11.66 -11.92 1.78
CA GLY A 255 -11.18 -12.40 0.49
C GLY A 255 -10.06 -11.52 -0.10
N ALA A 256 -9.19 -12.10 -0.90
CA ALA A 256 -8.03 -11.42 -1.48
C ALA A 256 -8.40 -10.20 -2.36
N HIS A 257 -9.58 -10.20 -2.96
CA HIS A 257 -10.07 -9.10 -3.81
C HIS A 257 -10.47 -7.83 -3.04
N ARG A 258 -10.51 -7.90 -1.70
CA ARG A 258 -10.77 -6.76 -0.82
C ARG A 258 -9.57 -6.43 0.09
N ILE A 259 -8.50 -7.24 0.07
CA ILE A 259 -7.29 -7.03 0.86
C ILE A 259 -6.22 -6.43 -0.02
N CYS A 260 -5.65 -5.30 0.42
CA CYS A 260 -4.41 -4.74 -0.11
C CYS A 260 -3.27 -5.07 0.86
N LEU A 261 -2.31 -5.89 0.44
CA LEU A 261 -1.06 -5.99 1.19
C LEU A 261 -0.31 -4.68 1.03
N ILE A 262 0.16 -4.15 2.15
CA ILE A 262 0.99 -2.94 2.22
C ILE A 262 2.26 -3.24 3.00
N SER A 263 3.30 -2.46 2.77
CA SER A 263 4.50 -2.56 3.59
C SER A 263 4.39 -1.75 4.87
N ASP A 264 3.73 -0.61 4.84
CA ASP A 264 3.80 0.42 5.88
C ASP A 264 5.26 0.67 6.31
N SER A 265 6.18 0.56 5.33
CA SER A 265 7.61 0.66 5.61
C SER A 265 8.00 2.11 5.93
N MET A 266 9.00 2.23 6.81
CA MET A 266 9.58 3.51 7.17
C MET A 266 11.05 3.58 6.74
N SER A 267 11.71 4.70 6.94
CA SER A 267 13.07 4.97 6.46
C SER A 267 14.12 3.89 6.80
N ALA A 268 13.89 3.08 7.84
CA ALA A 268 14.78 1.98 8.20
C ALA A 268 14.64 0.71 7.34
N CYS A 269 13.60 0.61 6.52
CA CYS A 269 13.45 -0.53 5.61
C CYS A 269 14.65 -0.58 4.65
N GLY A 270 15.31 -1.74 4.58
CA GLY A 270 16.55 -1.91 3.82
C GLY A 270 17.83 -1.40 4.51
N MET A 271 17.73 -0.94 5.75
CA MET A 271 18.84 -0.41 6.54
C MET A 271 19.23 -1.36 7.69
N PRO A 272 20.44 -1.23 8.28
CA PRO A 272 20.83 -2.00 9.45
C PRO A 272 19.97 -1.69 10.69
N ASP A 273 20.04 -2.55 11.72
CA ASP A 273 19.53 -2.24 13.05
C ASP A 273 20.09 -0.90 13.55
N GLY A 274 19.23 -0.07 14.15
CA GLY A 274 19.65 1.26 14.59
C GLY A 274 18.51 2.16 15.04
N GLN A 275 18.82 3.44 15.12
CA GLN A 275 17.90 4.51 15.45
C GLN A 275 17.61 5.33 14.20
N TYR A 276 16.34 5.55 13.94
CA TYR A 276 15.82 6.26 12.76
C TYR A 276 14.77 7.28 13.18
N LEU A 277 14.20 7.99 12.22
CA LEU A 277 13.11 8.93 12.45
C LEU A 277 11.88 8.51 11.62
N LEU A 278 10.69 8.74 12.19
CA LEU A 278 9.41 8.65 11.50
C LEU A 278 8.54 9.82 11.97
N GLY A 279 8.15 10.71 11.06
CA GLY A 279 7.37 11.91 11.41
C GLY A 279 8.00 12.76 12.51
N GLY A 280 9.34 12.84 12.57
CA GLY A 280 10.09 13.56 13.59
C GLY A 280 10.28 12.82 14.92
N GLN A 281 9.72 11.61 15.09
CA GLN A 281 9.86 10.81 16.30
C GLN A 281 11.00 9.78 16.18
N GLU A 282 11.71 9.52 17.27
CA GLU A 282 12.78 8.52 17.31
C GLU A 282 12.20 7.10 17.32
N VAL A 283 12.64 6.28 16.36
CA VAL A 283 12.26 4.88 16.19
C VAL A 283 13.49 3.99 16.32
N PHE A 284 13.38 2.96 17.14
CA PHE A 284 14.42 1.97 17.34
C PHE A 284 14.08 0.70 16.54
N VAL A 285 15.00 0.28 15.67
CA VAL A 285 14.83 -0.88 14.81
C VAL A 285 15.76 -2.00 15.22
N LYS A 286 15.17 -3.20 15.39
CA LYS A 286 15.89 -4.44 15.65
C LYS A 286 15.26 -5.57 14.83
N GLY A 287 16.01 -6.13 13.89
CA GLY A 287 15.48 -7.04 12.89
C GLY A 287 14.42 -6.33 12.04
N ASN A 288 13.23 -6.91 11.94
CA ASN A 288 12.09 -6.30 11.23
C ASN A 288 11.14 -5.50 12.15
N ARG A 289 11.47 -5.34 13.44
CA ARG A 289 10.63 -4.57 14.36
C ARG A 289 11.12 -3.15 14.51
N ALA A 290 10.28 -2.20 14.15
CA ALA A 290 10.44 -0.78 14.38
C ALA A 290 9.49 -0.32 15.50
N ALA A 291 9.98 0.39 16.52
CA ALA A 291 9.18 0.82 17.66
C ALA A 291 9.71 2.11 18.29
N LEU A 292 8.80 2.92 18.84
CA LEU A 292 9.13 4.04 19.70
C LEU A 292 9.75 3.55 21.03
N SER A 293 10.37 4.43 21.80
CA SER A 293 10.98 4.12 23.10
C SER A 293 10.01 3.52 24.11
N ASN A 294 8.72 3.81 24.00
CA ASN A 294 7.66 3.26 24.85
C ASN A 294 7.14 1.89 24.36
N GLY A 295 7.71 1.33 23.28
CA GLY A 295 7.35 0.03 22.72
C GLY A 295 6.21 0.04 21.69
N THR A 296 5.60 1.20 21.40
CA THR A 296 4.60 1.37 20.33
C THR A 296 5.25 1.05 18.98
N ILE A 297 4.64 0.16 18.18
CA ILE A 297 5.09 -0.14 16.82
C ILE A 297 4.96 1.13 15.97
N ALA A 298 5.94 1.39 15.11
CA ALA A 298 6.07 2.63 14.35
C ALA A 298 6.47 2.32 12.90
N GLY A 299 5.48 2.02 12.07
CA GLY A 299 5.69 1.51 10.73
C GLY A 299 6.39 0.14 10.71
N SER A 300 6.84 -0.29 9.55
CA SER A 300 7.59 -1.54 9.39
C SER A 300 9.00 -1.31 8.83
N ALA A 301 9.87 -2.32 8.98
CA ALA A 301 11.17 -2.37 8.31
C ALA A 301 11.19 -3.44 7.20
N THR A 302 10.01 -3.84 6.69
CA THR A 302 9.84 -4.96 5.77
C THR A 302 9.34 -4.46 4.41
N PRO A 303 9.98 -4.79 3.28
CA PRO A 303 9.48 -4.43 1.96
C PRO A 303 8.22 -5.22 1.59
N LEU A 304 7.38 -4.69 0.69
CA LEU A 304 6.11 -5.32 0.30
C LEU A 304 6.28 -6.75 -0.24
N TYR A 305 7.36 -7.02 -0.99
CA TYR A 305 7.63 -8.38 -1.48
C TYR A 305 7.74 -9.39 -0.34
N ASP A 306 8.45 -9.03 0.71
CA ASP A 306 8.61 -9.89 1.89
C ASP A 306 7.29 -9.99 2.68
N CYS A 307 6.44 -8.96 2.70
CA CYS A 307 5.09 -9.04 3.25
C CYS A 307 4.22 -10.05 2.48
N MET A 308 4.29 -10.05 1.14
CA MET A 308 3.59 -11.04 0.30
C MET A 308 4.11 -12.46 0.56
N MET A 309 5.43 -12.65 0.62
CA MET A 309 6.04 -13.95 0.94
C MET A 309 5.66 -14.41 2.34
N LYS A 310 5.60 -13.50 3.31
CA LYS A 310 5.20 -13.81 4.68
C LYS A 310 3.72 -14.20 4.77
N ALA A 311 2.84 -13.59 3.96
CA ALA A 311 1.44 -14.02 3.88
C ALA A 311 1.33 -15.48 3.39
N MET A 312 2.11 -15.87 2.37
CA MET A 312 2.18 -17.27 1.90
C MET A 312 2.73 -18.21 3.00
N GLU A 313 3.80 -17.80 3.70
CA GLU A 313 4.35 -18.56 4.84
C GLU A 313 3.30 -18.75 5.96
N PHE A 314 2.41 -17.80 6.15
CA PHE A 314 1.30 -17.89 7.11
C PHE A 314 0.14 -18.78 6.63
N GLY A 315 0.24 -19.33 5.42
CA GLY A 315 -0.72 -20.27 4.84
C GLY A 315 -1.80 -19.64 3.97
N ILE A 316 -1.58 -18.42 3.47
CA ILE A 316 -2.42 -17.84 2.43
C ILE A 316 -2.02 -18.47 1.08
N PRO A 317 -2.99 -18.93 0.25
CA PRO A 317 -2.70 -19.41 -1.09
C PRO A 317 -1.89 -18.41 -1.90
N GLU A 318 -0.97 -18.91 -2.74
CA GLU A 318 -0.07 -18.04 -3.52
C GLU A 318 -0.85 -17.07 -4.43
N GLU A 319 -1.93 -17.53 -5.03
CA GLU A 319 -2.78 -16.73 -5.91
C GLU A 319 -3.44 -15.57 -5.13
N GLU A 320 -3.89 -15.84 -3.91
CA GLU A 320 -4.52 -14.82 -3.06
C GLU A 320 -3.51 -13.78 -2.58
N ALA A 321 -2.30 -14.21 -2.21
CA ALA A 321 -1.25 -13.30 -1.78
C ALA A 321 -0.76 -12.40 -2.93
N VAL A 322 -0.59 -12.96 -4.14
CA VAL A 322 -0.24 -12.20 -5.34
C VAL A 322 -1.35 -11.22 -5.70
N LEU A 323 -2.62 -11.66 -5.72
CA LEU A 323 -3.76 -10.80 -6.02
C LEU A 323 -3.84 -9.61 -5.07
N ALA A 324 -3.67 -9.85 -3.76
CA ALA A 324 -3.71 -8.81 -2.72
C ALA A 324 -2.53 -7.81 -2.79
N ALA A 325 -1.43 -8.16 -3.46
CA ALA A 325 -0.26 -7.30 -3.64
C ALA A 325 -0.19 -6.63 -5.04
N THR A 326 -1.11 -6.95 -5.95
CA THR A 326 -1.05 -6.51 -7.36
C THR A 326 -2.36 -5.90 -7.84
N LEU A 327 -3.34 -6.73 -8.26
CA LEU A 327 -4.58 -6.24 -8.87
C LEU A 327 -5.52 -5.55 -7.88
N THR A 328 -5.61 -6.04 -6.64
CA THR A 328 -6.47 -5.41 -5.63
C THR A 328 -6.04 -3.97 -5.33
N PRO A 329 -4.76 -3.66 -4.99
CA PRO A 329 -4.33 -2.28 -4.84
C PRO A 329 -4.40 -1.46 -6.14
N ALA A 330 -4.24 -2.09 -7.33
CA ALA A 330 -4.45 -1.40 -8.61
C ALA A 330 -5.90 -0.91 -8.76
N ARG A 331 -6.88 -1.75 -8.40
CA ARG A 331 -8.31 -1.40 -8.41
C ARG A 331 -8.62 -0.27 -7.44
N VAL A 332 -8.08 -0.34 -6.21
CA VAL A 332 -8.24 0.73 -5.22
C VAL A 332 -7.72 2.06 -5.77
N LEU A 333 -6.54 2.07 -6.37
CA LEU A 333 -5.96 3.30 -6.94
C LEU A 333 -6.58 3.74 -8.28
N GLY A 334 -7.45 2.91 -8.88
CA GLY A 334 -8.09 3.18 -10.18
C GLY A 334 -7.11 3.09 -11.36
N ILE A 335 -6.08 2.27 -11.26
CA ILE A 335 -5.05 2.06 -12.30
C ILE A 335 -5.06 0.64 -12.88
N ASP A 336 -6.04 -0.17 -12.52
CA ASP A 336 -6.18 -1.56 -12.96
C ASP A 336 -6.35 -1.72 -14.48
N GLN A 337 -6.74 -0.65 -15.19
CA GLN A 337 -6.80 -0.66 -16.66
C GLN A 337 -5.40 -0.63 -17.32
N ILE A 338 -4.36 -0.25 -16.59
CA ILE A 338 -3.00 -0.09 -17.14
C ILE A 338 -1.97 -1.01 -16.51
N CYS A 339 -2.21 -1.58 -15.32
CA CYS A 339 -1.28 -2.44 -14.60
C CYS A 339 -1.99 -3.36 -13.60
N GLY A 340 -1.24 -4.11 -12.79
CA GLY A 340 -1.75 -4.97 -11.71
C GLY A 340 -2.14 -6.38 -12.13
N SER A 341 -2.18 -6.68 -13.44
CA SER A 341 -2.43 -8.03 -13.97
C SER A 341 -1.70 -8.25 -15.30
N ILE A 342 -1.57 -9.51 -15.72
CA ILE A 342 -0.93 -9.91 -16.98
C ILE A 342 -2.00 -10.01 -18.05
N GLU A 343 -2.38 -8.88 -18.63
CA GLU A 343 -3.41 -8.79 -19.67
C GLU A 343 -2.93 -8.00 -20.89
N ILE A 344 -3.44 -8.35 -22.06
CA ILE A 344 -3.13 -7.67 -23.32
C ILE A 344 -3.57 -6.20 -23.22
N GLY A 345 -2.66 -5.30 -23.57
CA GLY A 345 -2.88 -3.84 -23.54
C GLY A 345 -2.36 -3.15 -22.28
N LYS A 346 -2.06 -3.88 -21.21
CA LYS A 346 -1.46 -3.33 -19.99
C LYS A 346 0.06 -3.18 -20.11
N TYR A 347 0.64 -2.34 -19.29
CA TYR A 347 2.08 -2.23 -19.15
C TYR A 347 2.69 -3.56 -18.70
N ALA A 348 3.84 -3.88 -19.22
CA ALA A 348 4.62 -5.03 -18.79
C ALA A 348 5.41 -4.68 -17.51
N ASP A 349 4.66 -4.48 -16.43
CA ASP A 349 5.15 -4.39 -15.07
C ASP A 349 5.14 -5.83 -14.54
N LEU A 350 6.29 -6.50 -14.58
CA LEU A 350 6.40 -7.94 -14.37
C LEU A 350 7.55 -8.29 -13.43
N LEU A 351 7.33 -9.27 -12.58
CA LEU A 351 8.36 -9.93 -11.77
C LEU A 351 8.61 -11.33 -12.31
N VAL A 352 9.87 -11.67 -12.46
CA VAL A 352 10.31 -13.02 -12.81
C VAL A 352 10.95 -13.65 -11.59
N CYS A 353 10.42 -14.77 -11.14
CA CYS A 353 10.87 -15.52 -9.98
C CYS A 353 11.19 -16.96 -10.37
N ASP A 354 11.97 -17.66 -9.55
CA ASP A 354 12.07 -19.12 -9.61
C ASP A 354 10.86 -19.79 -8.93
N GLU A 355 10.91 -21.13 -8.81
CA GLU A 355 9.84 -21.94 -8.21
C GLU A 355 9.57 -21.54 -6.74
N ASP A 356 10.61 -21.13 -6.00
CA ASP A 356 10.57 -20.76 -4.60
C ASP A 356 10.34 -19.24 -4.40
N TYR A 357 9.90 -18.53 -5.44
CA TYR A 357 9.69 -17.08 -5.42
C TYR A 357 10.96 -16.27 -5.10
N GLN A 358 12.17 -16.76 -5.46
CA GLN A 358 13.35 -15.89 -5.40
C GLN A 358 13.28 -14.91 -6.58
N LEU A 359 13.16 -13.63 -6.26
CA LEU A 359 13.03 -12.55 -7.25
C LEU A 359 14.31 -12.42 -8.09
N GLN A 360 14.25 -12.76 -9.37
CA GLN A 360 15.37 -12.76 -10.29
C GLN A 360 15.42 -11.50 -11.14
N GLU A 361 14.27 -11.09 -11.70
CA GLU A 361 14.19 -9.96 -12.63
C GLU A 361 12.94 -9.13 -12.34
N VAL A 362 13.07 -7.81 -12.50
CA VAL A 362 11.95 -6.87 -12.40
C VAL A 362 11.89 -6.06 -13.68
N TYR A 363 10.70 -5.98 -14.25
CA TYR A 363 10.40 -5.17 -15.43
C TYR A 363 9.38 -4.11 -15.08
N ILE A 364 9.66 -2.87 -15.48
CA ILE A 364 8.75 -1.74 -15.36
C ILE A 364 8.51 -1.19 -16.76
N GLU A 365 7.28 -1.21 -17.22
CA GLU A 365 6.91 -0.83 -18.58
C GLU A 365 7.80 -1.52 -19.63
N GLY A 366 8.04 -2.83 -19.40
CA GLY A 366 8.86 -3.69 -20.27
C GLY A 366 10.36 -3.42 -20.24
N ARG A 367 10.86 -2.51 -19.40
CA ARG A 367 12.29 -2.25 -19.20
C ARG A 367 12.78 -3.00 -17.97
N ARG A 368 13.83 -3.78 -18.13
CA ARG A 368 14.45 -4.48 -17.01
C ARG A 368 15.15 -3.48 -16.09
N VAL A 369 14.83 -3.51 -14.78
CA VAL A 369 15.41 -2.65 -13.74
C VAL A 369 16.21 -3.44 -12.70
N LYS A 370 16.02 -4.76 -12.65
CA LYS A 370 16.78 -5.71 -11.82
C LYS A 370 17.22 -6.90 -12.65
#